data_98dc1f7507fa1a1b475f27e3a0571a1b
#
_entry.id   98dc1f7507fa1a1b475f27e3a0571a1b
#
_cell.length_a   1.000
_cell.length_b   1.000
_cell.length_c   1.000
_cell.angle_alpha   90.00
_cell.angle_beta   90.00
_cell.angle_gamma   90.00
#
_symmetry.space_group_name_H-M   'P 1'
#
loop_
_entity.id
_entity.type
_entity.pdbx_description
1 polymer ?
#
loop_
_entity_poly.entity_id
_entity_poly.type
_entity_poly.pdbx_seq_one_letter_code
_entity_poly.pdbx_strand_id
1 'polypeptide(L)'
;MGLAQKQKAQQSEEGGWLTTYADMMTLLMTFFVLLFAMSTLDPVKLEQFGDSTKKESEQKKTKKVSLSEINKEVKKLVVEEELQSQVKVRMDARGVTLEIASDLAFGSGTATLSGPIKDFLKKMVGTMTKATYAIAVEGHTDNVPIRSGVFPSNWELSSSRASAVIRYLTSQGI
;
A
#
# COMPACT_ATOMS: atom_id res chain seq x y z
N MET A 1 -69.11 20.05 18.10
CA MET A 1 -68.27 18.85 17.80
C MET A 1 -67.35 19.01 16.56
N GLY A 2 -67.42 20.11 15.78
CA GLY A 2 -66.67 20.27 14.52
C GLY A 2 -65.27 20.90 14.62
N LEU A 3 -64.96 21.66 15.68
CA LEU A 3 -63.70 22.42 15.76
C LEU A 3 -62.50 21.55 16.24
N ALA A 4 -62.75 20.58 17.12
CA ALA A 4 -61.71 19.70 17.63
C ALA A 4 -61.21 18.68 16.59
N GLN A 5 -62.08 18.26 15.64
CA GLN A 5 -61.71 17.38 14.53
C GLN A 5 -60.88 18.11 13.47
N LYS A 6 -61.13 19.40 13.24
CA LYS A 6 -60.37 20.22 12.28
C LYS A 6 -58.95 20.53 12.76
N GLN A 7 -58.77 20.73 14.07
CA GLN A 7 -57.43 20.93 14.65
C GLN A 7 -56.58 19.64 14.62
N LYS A 8 -57.17 18.47 14.77
CA LYS A 8 -56.47 17.18 14.74
C LYS A 8 -56.03 16.80 13.32
N ALA A 9 -56.81 17.19 12.30
CA ALA A 9 -56.47 16.98 10.88
C ALA A 9 -55.32 17.92 10.45
N GLN A 10 -55.30 19.17 10.87
CA GLN A 10 -54.25 20.13 10.56
C GLN A 10 -52.88 19.76 11.19
N GLN A 11 -52.90 19.21 12.43
CA GLN A 11 -51.67 18.74 13.11
C GLN A 11 -51.08 17.49 12.46
N SER A 12 -51.85 16.67 11.76
CA SER A 12 -51.37 15.47 11.05
C SER A 12 -50.70 15.80 9.71
N GLU A 13 -51.09 16.91 9.06
CA GLU A 13 -50.49 17.32 7.77
C GLU A 13 -49.16 18.06 7.98
N GLU A 14 -49.03 18.86 9.03
CA GLU A 14 -47.79 19.60 9.35
C GLU A 14 -46.62 18.68 9.75
N GLY A 15 -46.84 17.46 10.25
CA GLY A 15 -45.82 16.50 10.61
C GLY A 15 -45.37 15.55 9.49
N GLY A 16 -46.18 15.38 8.45
CA GLY A 16 -45.93 14.39 7.39
C GLY A 16 -44.68 14.67 6.58
N TRP A 17 -44.43 15.91 6.22
CA TRP A 17 -43.25 16.30 5.45
C TRP A 17 -41.95 16.18 6.28
N LEU A 18 -42.04 16.41 7.60
CA LEU A 18 -40.89 16.29 8.51
C LEU A 18 -40.40 14.83 8.61
N THR A 19 -41.34 13.88 8.59
CA THR A 19 -41.03 12.46 8.60
C THR A 19 -40.32 12.03 7.30
N THR A 20 -40.83 12.48 6.15
CA THR A 20 -40.16 12.19 4.86
C THR A 20 -38.81 12.89 4.75
N TYR A 21 -38.67 14.11 5.26
CA TYR A 21 -37.39 14.81 5.33
C TYR A 21 -36.39 14.07 6.22
N ALA A 22 -36.81 13.63 7.41
CA ALA A 22 -35.96 12.87 8.33
C ALA A 22 -35.50 11.54 7.69
N ASP A 23 -36.40 10.83 6.97
CA ASP A 23 -36.06 9.60 6.25
C ASP A 23 -35.00 9.86 5.17
N MET A 24 -35.21 10.90 4.34
CA MET A 24 -34.21 11.28 3.33
C MET A 24 -32.84 11.65 3.95
N MET A 25 -32.83 12.34 5.08
CA MET A 25 -31.59 12.71 5.78
C MET A 25 -30.89 11.50 6.38
N THR A 26 -31.65 10.54 6.94
CA THR A 26 -31.05 9.31 7.46
C THR A 26 -30.48 8.44 6.34
N LEU A 27 -31.16 8.34 5.21
CA LEU A 27 -30.65 7.65 4.02
C LEU A 27 -29.37 8.32 3.48
N LEU A 28 -29.37 9.65 3.39
CA LEU A 28 -28.18 10.41 2.98
C LEU A 28 -27.02 10.20 3.94
N MET A 29 -27.28 10.24 5.24
CA MET A 29 -26.27 10.00 6.26
C MET A 29 -25.70 8.58 6.18
N THR A 30 -26.54 7.56 6.04
CA THR A 30 -26.08 6.17 5.89
C THR A 30 -25.27 5.98 4.62
N PHE A 31 -25.62 6.64 3.53
CA PHE A 31 -24.84 6.64 2.29
C PHE A 31 -23.45 7.25 2.50
N PHE A 32 -23.34 8.41 3.16
CA PHE A 32 -22.03 9.00 3.46
C PHE A 32 -21.22 8.17 4.44
N VAL A 33 -21.84 7.55 5.45
CA VAL A 33 -21.15 6.62 6.34
C VAL A 33 -20.60 5.40 5.59
N LEU A 34 -21.38 4.86 4.63
CA LEU A 34 -20.91 3.78 3.76
C LEU A 34 -19.76 4.23 2.87
N LEU A 35 -19.85 5.40 2.23
CA LEU A 35 -18.74 5.94 1.43
C LEU A 35 -17.49 6.17 2.29
N PHE A 36 -17.66 6.70 3.49
CA PHE A 36 -16.54 6.90 4.41
C PHE A 36 -15.92 5.56 4.84
N ALA A 37 -16.72 4.56 5.17
CA ALA A 37 -16.24 3.22 5.50
C ALA A 37 -15.48 2.57 4.32
N MET A 38 -15.90 2.85 3.10
CA MET A 38 -15.23 2.38 1.88
C MET A 38 -14.02 3.24 1.48
N SER A 39 -13.93 4.48 1.93
CA SER A 39 -12.81 5.39 1.62
C SER A 39 -11.47 4.92 2.20
N THR A 40 -11.48 4.07 3.22
CA THR A 40 -10.29 3.45 3.81
C THR A 40 -10.02 2.04 3.27
N LEU A 41 -10.58 1.70 2.09
CA LEU A 41 -10.33 0.40 1.48
C LEU A 41 -8.86 0.26 1.11
N ASP A 42 -8.18 -0.47 1.96
CA ASP A 42 -6.86 -1.00 1.68
C ASP A 42 -6.96 -1.90 0.42
N PRO A 43 -6.22 -1.61 -0.67
CA PRO A 43 -6.24 -2.43 -1.90
C PRO A 43 -6.01 -3.91 -1.62
N VAL A 44 -5.32 -4.23 -0.54
CA VAL A 44 -5.12 -5.58 -0.03
C VAL A 44 -6.43 -6.26 0.36
N LYS A 45 -7.34 -5.53 1.01
CA LYS A 45 -8.67 -6.07 1.37
C LYS A 45 -9.54 -6.28 0.14
N LEU A 46 -9.46 -5.38 -0.84
CA LEU A 46 -10.16 -5.54 -2.13
C LEU A 46 -9.69 -6.78 -2.90
N GLU A 47 -8.39 -7.06 -2.90
CA GLU A 47 -7.84 -8.26 -3.54
C GLU A 47 -8.32 -9.55 -2.83
N GLN A 48 -8.39 -9.56 -1.51
CA GLN A 48 -8.93 -10.68 -0.73
C GLN A 48 -10.43 -10.92 -0.99
N PHE A 49 -11.22 -9.86 -1.15
CA PHE A 49 -12.64 -9.98 -1.54
C PHE A 49 -12.79 -10.45 -2.99
N GLY A 50 -11.95 -9.98 -3.90
CA GLY A 50 -11.90 -10.41 -5.29
C GLY A 50 -11.57 -11.89 -5.45
N ASP A 51 -10.64 -12.42 -4.67
CA ASP A 51 -10.26 -13.84 -4.68
C ASP A 51 -11.34 -14.75 -4.07
N SER A 52 -12.08 -14.25 -3.08
CA SER A 52 -13.20 -15.01 -2.48
C SER A 52 -14.37 -15.19 -3.44
N THR A 53 -14.60 -14.24 -4.35
CA THR A 53 -15.69 -14.29 -5.34
C THR A 53 -15.30 -15.01 -6.63
N LYS A 54 -13.98 -15.21 -6.89
CA LYS A 54 -13.46 -15.83 -8.12
C LYS A 54 -13.42 -17.36 -8.13
N LYS A 55 -13.91 -18.03 -7.10
CA LYS A 55 -13.97 -19.50 -7.08
C LYS A 55 -14.90 -20.13 -8.12
N GLU A 56 -15.63 -19.35 -8.92
CA GLU A 56 -16.62 -19.87 -9.88
C GLU A 56 -16.44 -19.47 -11.35
N SER A 57 -15.34 -18.85 -11.74
CA SER A 57 -15.11 -18.63 -13.19
C SER A 57 -13.69 -19.00 -13.60
N GLU A 58 -13.49 -20.29 -13.83
CA GLU A 58 -12.37 -20.79 -14.61
C GLU A 58 -12.47 -20.28 -16.06
N GLN A 59 -11.71 -19.25 -16.38
CA GLN A 59 -11.26 -19.04 -17.75
C GLN A 59 -9.86 -18.40 -17.75
N LYS A 60 -8.92 -19.11 -18.36
CA LYS A 60 -7.57 -18.75 -18.82
C LYS A 60 -7.26 -17.25 -18.72
N LYS A 61 -6.68 -16.80 -17.60
CA LYS A 61 -5.86 -15.59 -17.56
C LYS A 61 -4.53 -15.95 -16.93
N THR A 62 -3.45 -15.56 -17.57
CA THR A 62 -2.08 -15.59 -17.05
C THR A 62 -2.10 -15.39 -15.54
N LYS A 63 -1.58 -16.36 -14.80
CA LYS A 63 -1.58 -16.40 -13.34
C LYS A 63 -0.78 -15.20 -12.85
N LYS A 64 -1.46 -14.06 -12.66
CA LYS A 64 -0.86 -12.89 -12.01
C LYS A 64 -0.56 -13.29 -10.58
N VAL A 65 0.71 -13.24 -10.21
CA VAL A 65 1.12 -13.49 -8.82
C VAL A 65 0.49 -12.40 -7.96
N SER A 66 -0.27 -12.81 -6.93
CA SER A 66 -0.96 -11.87 -6.04
C SER A 66 0.05 -11.15 -5.14
N LEU A 67 -0.28 -9.91 -4.71
CA LEU A 67 0.54 -9.17 -3.74
C LEU A 67 0.74 -9.96 -2.45
N SER A 68 -0.26 -10.75 -2.05
CA SER A 68 -0.19 -11.63 -0.89
C SER A 68 0.86 -12.75 -1.07
N GLU A 69 0.96 -13.34 -2.26
CA GLU A 69 1.98 -14.35 -2.58
C GLU A 69 3.37 -13.72 -2.60
N ILE A 70 3.52 -12.54 -3.22
CA ILE A 70 4.78 -11.79 -3.23
C ILE A 70 5.23 -11.47 -1.80
N ASN A 71 4.33 -10.98 -0.94
CA ASN A 71 4.63 -10.70 0.45
C ASN A 71 5.13 -11.95 1.21
N LYS A 72 4.52 -13.12 0.96
CA LYS A 72 4.94 -14.38 1.56
C LYS A 72 6.32 -14.82 1.05
N GLU A 73 6.55 -14.77 -0.26
CA GLU A 73 7.86 -15.12 -0.85
C GLU A 73 8.97 -14.22 -0.33
N VAL A 74 8.73 -12.90 -0.30
CA VAL A 74 9.72 -11.93 0.19
C VAL A 74 10.01 -12.13 1.68
N LYS A 75 8.98 -12.35 2.52
CA LYS A 75 9.18 -12.67 3.95
C LYS A 75 9.99 -13.94 4.13
N LYS A 76 9.73 -14.96 3.32
CA LYS A 76 10.48 -16.21 3.36
C LYS A 76 11.95 -15.98 3.02
N LEU A 77 12.25 -15.24 1.96
CA LEU A 77 13.62 -14.88 1.59
C LEU A 77 14.34 -14.09 2.70
N VAL A 78 13.67 -13.14 3.35
CA VAL A 78 14.25 -12.38 4.47
C VAL A 78 14.60 -13.29 5.64
N VAL A 79 13.81 -14.33 5.90
CA VAL A 79 14.10 -15.33 6.95
C VAL A 79 15.24 -16.26 6.53
N GLU A 80 15.25 -16.74 5.29
CA GLU A 80 16.30 -17.62 4.76
C GLU A 80 17.68 -16.96 4.72
N GLU A 81 17.73 -15.63 4.52
CA GLU A 81 18.97 -14.85 4.51
C GLU A 81 19.32 -14.27 5.89
N GLU A 82 18.56 -14.59 6.95
CA GLU A 82 18.79 -14.11 8.33
C GLU A 82 18.79 -12.57 8.47
N LEU A 83 18.04 -11.87 7.58
CA LEU A 83 18.03 -10.40 7.51
C LEU A 83 16.86 -9.73 8.26
N GLN A 84 16.14 -10.45 9.14
CA GLN A 84 14.93 -9.96 9.82
C GLN A 84 15.18 -8.71 10.68
N SER A 85 16.40 -8.53 11.18
CA SER A 85 16.77 -7.36 11.98
C SER A 85 17.01 -6.11 11.15
N GLN A 86 17.34 -6.26 9.86
CA GLN A 86 17.78 -5.19 8.97
C GLN A 86 16.84 -4.96 7.77
N VAL A 87 15.95 -5.90 7.50
CA VAL A 87 14.94 -5.81 6.41
C VAL A 87 13.54 -6.00 7.00
N LYS A 88 12.71 -4.97 6.91
CA LYS A 88 11.31 -5.02 7.32
C LYS A 88 10.42 -5.11 6.08
N VAL A 89 9.50 -6.08 6.08
CA VAL A 89 8.53 -6.26 5.01
C VAL A 89 7.15 -5.85 5.52
N ARG A 90 6.57 -4.85 4.87
CA ARG A 90 5.22 -4.36 5.14
C ARG A 90 4.34 -4.51 3.92
N MET A 91 3.06 -4.59 4.14
CA MET A 91 2.04 -4.58 3.10
C MET A 91 1.08 -3.44 3.42
N ASP A 92 0.97 -2.49 2.52
CA ASP A 92 0.16 -1.28 2.66
C ASP A 92 -0.60 -0.95 1.36
N ALA A 93 -1.27 0.21 1.33
CA ALA A 93 -2.04 0.65 0.18
C ALA A 93 -1.21 0.82 -1.11
N ARG A 94 0.12 0.94 -1.02
CA ARG A 94 1.04 1.04 -2.16
C ARG A 94 1.50 -0.33 -2.67
N GLY A 95 1.27 -1.40 -1.91
CA GLY A 95 1.68 -2.75 -2.22
C GLY A 95 2.59 -3.37 -1.16
N VAL A 96 3.58 -4.15 -1.59
CA VAL A 96 4.59 -4.75 -0.71
C VAL A 96 5.78 -3.81 -0.62
N THR A 97 6.00 -3.26 0.57
CA THR A 97 7.12 -2.34 0.87
C THR A 97 8.21 -3.06 1.63
N LEU A 98 9.45 -2.94 1.15
CA LEU A 98 10.64 -3.40 1.84
C LEU A 98 11.42 -2.21 2.38
N GLU A 99 11.59 -2.14 3.68
CA GLU A 99 12.47 -1.17 4.32
C GLU A 99 13.80 -1.86 4.63
N ILE A 100 14.87 -1.39 4.00
CA ILE A 100 16.23 -1.96 4.14
C ILE A 100 17.08 -0.98 4.93
N ALA A 101 17.72 -1.46 5.98
CA ALA A 101 18.60 -0.63 6.78
C ALA A 101 19.82 -0.14 5.95
N SER A 102 20.16 1.13 6.12
CA SER A 102 21.21 1.78 5.33
C SER A 102 22.59 1.15 5.51
N ASP A 103 22.93 0.69 6.70
CA ASP A 103 24.18 0.03 7.06
C ASP A 103 24.34 -1.34 6.41
N LEU A 104 23.23 -2.06 6.19
CA LEU A 104 23.23 -3.28 5.40
C LEU A 104 23.49 -2.98 3.94
N ALA A 105 22.82 -1.97 3.39
CA ALA A 105 22.80 -1.72 1.97
C ALA A 105 24.03 -0.97 1.45
N PHE A 106 24.58 -0.04 2.24
CA PHE A 106 25.62 0.88 1.81
C PHE A 106 26.67 1.12 2.92
N GLY A 107 27.89 1.41 2.49
CA GLY A 107 28.89 1.98 3.39
C GLY A 107 28.55 3.42 3.83
N SER A 108 29.15 3.87 4.92
CA SER A 108 28.96 5.22 5.45
C SER A 108 29.31 6.28 4.39
N GLY A 109 28.39 7.22 4.12
CA GLY A 109 28.59 8.30 3.16
C GLY A 109 28.76 7.87 1.70
N THR A 110 28.47 6.60 1.35
CA THR A 110 28.62 6.08 -0.02
C THR A 110 27.28 5.64 -0.61
N ALA A 111 27.22 5.53 -1.93
CA ALA A 111 26.10 4.96 -2.69
C ALA A 111 26.49 3.63 -3.38
N THR A 112 27.57 2.99 -2.94
CA THR A 112 27.98 1.68 -3.45
C THR A 112 27.27 0.58 -2.68
N LEU A 113 26.56 -0.30 -3.39
CA LEU A 113 25.86 -1.44 -2.79
C LEU A 113 26.86 -2.43 -2.17
N SER A 114 26.56 -2.88 -0.97
CA SER A 114 27.32 -3.93 -0.27
C SER A 114 27.15 -5.29 -0.97
N GLY A 115 28.05 -6.24 -0.67
CA GLY A 115 27.93 -7.61 -1.15
C GLY A 115 26.64 -8.29 -0.71
N PRO A 116 26.33 -8.31 0.61
CA PRO A 116 25.15 -8.97 1.13
C PRO A 116 23.84 -8.48 0.50
N ILE A 117 23.69 -7.15 0.31
CA ILE A 117 22.47 -6.63 -0.31
C ILE A 117 22.37 -6.99 -1.80
N LYS A 118 23.47 -7.06 -2.52
CA LYS A 118 23.47 -7.51 -3.92
C LYS A 118 22.97 -8.95 -4.04
N ASP A 119 23.45 -9.83 -3.17
CA ASP A 119 23.04 -11.24 -3.15
C ASP A 119 21.55 -11.38 -2.81
N PHE A 120 21.06 -10.65 -1.81
CA PHE A 120 19.66 -10.59 -1.47
C PHE A 120 18.79 -10.07 -2.63
N LEU A 121 19.14 -8.93 -3.23
CA LEU A 121 18.43 -8.36 -4.38
C LEU A 121 18.43 -9.33 -5.58
N LYS A 122 19.54 -10.01 -5.85
CA LYS A 122 19.62 -11.01 -6.91
C LYS A 122 18.64 -12.16 -6.72
N LYS A 123 18.48 -12.66 -5.49
CA LYS A 123 17.48 -13.70 -5.16
C LYS A 123 16.06 -13.18 -5.33
N MET A 124 15.80 -11.92 -5.03
CA MET A 124 14.51 -11.28 -5.20
C MET A 124 14.11 -11.06 -6.67
N VAL A 125 15.06 -10.97 -7.60
CA VAL A 125 14.77 -10.76 -9.03
C VAL A 125 13.77 -11.80 -9.56
N GLY A 126 13.91 -13.06 -9.15
CA GLY A 126 13.00 -14.14 -9.56
C GLY A 126 11.54 -13.91 -9.14
N THR A 127 11.31 -13.31 -7.98
CA THR A 127 9.96 -12.93 -7.50
C THR A 127 9.48 -11.67 -8.20
N MET A 128 10.36 -10.67 -8.38
CA MET A 128 10.04 -9.41 -9.05
C MET A 128 9.66 -9.58 -10.53
N THR A 129 10.35 -10.44 -11.28
CA THR A 129 10.05 -10.71 -12.70
C THR A 129 8.71 -11.43 -12.91
N LYS A 130 8.26 -12.23 -11.95
CA LYS A 130 6.93 -12.85 -11.98
C LYS A 130 5.82 -11.85 -11.66
N ALA A 131 6.16 -10.78 -10.96
CA ALA A 131 5.24 -9.72 -10.58
C ALA A 131 5.04 -8.74 -11.73
N THR A 132 3.78 -8.52 -12.13
CA THR A 132 3.43 -7.53 -13.17
C THR A 132 3.24 -6.12 -12.57
N TYR A 133 3.74 -5.88 -11.37
CA TYR A 133 3.59 -4.62 -10.65
C TYR A 133 4.79 -3.70 -10.91
N ALA A 134 4.53 -2.39 -10.89
CA ALA A 134 5.60 -1.41 -10.96
C ALA A 134 6.47 -1.46 -9.69
N ILE A 135 7.77 -1.27 -9.86
CA ILE A 135 8.74 -1.21 -8.76
C ILE A 135 9.17 0.24 -8.59
N ALA A 136 9.02 0.76 -7.37
CA ALA A 136 9.54 2.05 -6.98
C ALA A 136 10.67 1.87 -5.95
N VAL A 137 11.73 2.63 -6.10
CA VAL A 137 12.84 2.64 -5.14
C VAL A 137 12.96 4.04 -4.54
N GLU A 138 12.77 4.13 -3.24
CA GLU A 138 12.83 5.37 -2.48
C GLU A 138 14.11 5.39 -1.63
N GLY A 139 14.89 6.46 -1.69
CA GLY A 139 16.07 6.67 -0.85
C GLY A 139 15.72 7.64 0.28
N HIS A 140 16.00 7.24 1.51
CA HIS A 140 15.82 8.07 2.71
C HIS A 140 17.13 8.23 3.44
N THR A 141 17.34 9.37 4.06
CA THR A 141 18.45 9.66 4.98
C THR A 141 17.87 10.25 6.26
N ASP A 142 18.69 10.26 7.32
CA ASP A 142 18.40 10.99 8.54
C ASP A 142 18.57 12.51 8.35
N ASN A 143 18.32 13.26 9.40
CA ASN A 143 18.48 14.71 9.41
C ASN A 143 19.92 15.17 9.77
N VAL A 144 20.85 14.23 9.97
CA VAL A 144 22.24 14.56 10.24
C VAL A 144 22.94 14.95 8.95
N PRO A 145 23.47 16.18 8.81
CA PRO A 145 24.15 16.59 7.60
C PRO A 145 25.39 15.72 7.32
N ILE A 146 25.48 15.21 6.10
CA ILE A 146 26.68 14.47 5.70
C ILE A 146 27.89 15.42 5.62
N ARG A 147 29.03 14.89 6.03
CA ARG A 147 30.33 15.58 5.92
C ARG A 147 31.26 14.88 4.93
N SER A 148 30.70 14.09 4.01
CA SER A 148 31.46 13.42 2.96
C SER A 148 31.68 14.39 1.80
N GLY A 149 32.94 14.55 1.33
CA GLY A 149 33.25 15.41 0.20
C GLY A 149 32.70 14.93 -1.15
N VAL A 150 32.03 13.76 -1.20
CA VAL A 150 31.50 13.15 -2.43
C VAL A 150 30.10 13.66 -2.76
N PHE A 151 29.25 13.87 -1.73
CA PHE A 151 27.89 14.32 -1.91
C PHE A 151 27.67 15.66 -1.20
N PRO A 152 27.10 16.67 -1.89
CA PRO A 152 26.88 17.99 -1.30
C PRO A 152 25.86 17.99 -0.14
N SER A 153 24.83 17.12 -0.20
CA SER A 153 23.82 16.99 0.84
C SER A 153 23.24 15.59 0.93
N ASN A 154 22.39 15.38 1.92
CA ASN A 154 21.63 14.14 2.11
C ASN A 154 20.70 13.82 0.94
N TRP A 155 20.26 14.84 0.18
CA TRP A 155 19.43 14.67 -0.98
C TRP A 155 20.15 13.94 -2.11
N GLU A 156 21.37 14.39 -2.44
CA GLU A 156 22.18 13.75 -3.48
C GLU A 156 22.60 12.34 -3.05
N LEU A 157 22.91 12.14 -1.78
CA LEU A 157 23.25 10.82 -1.25
C LEU A 157 22.07 9.86 -1.38
N SER A 158 20.85 10.25 -0.92
CA SER A 158 19.67 9.40 -0.97
C SER A 158 19.26 9.07 -2.42
N SER A 159 19.27 10.07 -3.30
CA SER A 159 18.97 9.88 -4.71
C SER A 159 19.97 8.98 -5.43
N SER A 160 21.26 9.13 -5.10
CA SER A 160 22.33 8.27 -5.67
C SER A 160 22.22 6.83 -5.17
N ARG A 161 21.82 6.61 -3.92
CA ARG A 161 21.56 5.29 -3.34
C ARG A 161 20.39 4.60 -4.03
N ALA A 162 19.25 5.29 -4.15
CA ALA A 162 18.10 4.77 -4.88
C ALA A 162 18.44 4.42 -6.33
N SER A 163 19.17 5.30 -7.02
CA SER A 163 19.63 5.08 -8.38
C SER A 163 20.60 3.90 -8.51
N ALA A 164 21.43 3.65 -7.49
CA ALA A 164 22.34 2.49 -7.48
C ALA A 164 21.57 1.16 -7.38
N VAL A 165 20.51 1.12 -6.57
CA VAL A 165 19.61 -0.06 -6.50
C VAL A 165 18.92 -0.29 -7.83
N ILE A 166 18.33 0.75 -8.44
CA ILE A 166 17.64 0.65 -9.73
C ILE A 166 18.61 0.13 -10.80
N ARG A 167 19.80 0.72 -10.94
CA ARG A 167 20.80 0.26 -11.91
C ARG A 167 21.18 -1.20 -11.70
N TYR A 168 21.31 -1.62 -10.46
CA TYR A 168 21.62 -3.02 -10.15
C TYR A 168 20.47 -3.94 -10.58
N LEU A 169 19.23 -3.64 -10.21
CA LEU A 169 18.05 -4.43 -10.58
C LEU A 169 17.89 -4.50 -12.12
N THR A 170 18.05 -3.37 -12.80
CA THR A 170 18.01 -3.33 -14.28
C THR A 170 19.12 -4.20 -14.90
N SER A 171 20.32 -4.21 -14.31
CA SER A 171 21.40 -5.09 -14.77
C SER A 171 21.10 -6.58 -14.57
N GLN A 172 20.19 -6.93 -13.67
CA GLN A 172 19.73 -8.30 -13.40
C GLN A 172 18.48 -8.69 -14.21
N GLY A 173 17.96 -7.79 -15.04
CA GLY A 173 16.86 -8.09 -15.98
C GLY A 173 15.47 -7.64 -15.51
N ILE A 174 15.40 -6.68 -14.55
CA ILE A 174 14.17 -5.99 -14.15
C ILE A 174 13.94 -4.76 -15.02
#